data_3bdcc39bd721ad5b080973f44ca5268a
#
_entry.id   3bdcc39bd721ad5b080973f44ca5268a
#
_cell.length_a   1.000
_cell.length_b   1.000
_cell.length_c   1.000
_cell.angle_alpha   90.00
_cell.angle_beta   90.00
_cell.angle_gamma   90.00
#
_symmetry.space_group_name_H-M   'P 1'
#
loop_
_entity.id
_entity.type
_entity.pdbx_description
1 polymer ?
#
loop_
_entity_poly.entity_id
_entity_poly.type
_entity_poly.pdbx_seq_one_letter_code
_entity_poly.pdbx_strand_id
1 'polypeptide(L)'
;MLHRGVMAVMCVGMLGLITAGCYDMPEHAPMVNGVDFRPGLSIEPTPISFIAPSGVPCPLGGFPFVPSFHLVVTSGVQDITLNSVTIHMIDGSNLGGPSIVIPQPELATRFGSTLIVGGTTRDFALRPDFGCIARVPTALRSSALLFDSRGVPQTIVVQGRVQ
;
A
#
# COMPACT_ATOMS: atom_id res chain seq x y z
N MET A 1 67.28 15.13 -42.48
CA MET A 1 66.47 16.21 -43.03
C MET A 1 65.00 15.88 -42.86
N LEU A 2 64.36 16.77 -42.23
CA LEU A 2 62.97 16.78 -41.77
C LEU A 2 61.94 16.59 -42.81
N HIS A 3 60.81 15.93 -42.50
CA HIS A 3 59.50 16.51 -42.89
C HIS A 3 58.45 16.08 -41.85
N ARG A 4 57.97 17.06 -41.15
CA ARG A 4 56.81 17.01 -40.27
C ARG A 4 55.53 16.96 -41.13
N GLY A 5 54.67 15.96 -40.94
CA GLY A 5 53.30 15.93 -41.41
C GLY A 5 52.36 16.10 -40.21
N VAL A 6 51.77 17.26 -40.07
CA VAL A 6 50.73 17.57 -39.08
C VAL A 6 49.41 17.03 -39.70
N MET A 7 48.84 16.01 -39.07
CA MET A 7 47.52 15.52 -39.42
C MET A 7 46.51 16.13 -38.43
N ALA A 8 45.78 17.14 -38.94
CA ALA A 8 44.67 17.75 -38.19
C ALA A 8 43.48 16.79 -38.23
N VAL A 9 43.15 16.24 -37.08
CA VAL A 9 41.90 15.50 -36.86
C VAL A 9 40.79 16.48 -36.55
N MET A 10 39.89 16.70 -37.48
CA MET A 10 38.62 17.41 -37.28
C MET A 10 37.70 16.50 -36.43
N CYS A 11 37.54 16.82 -35.17
CA CYS A 11 36.43 16.31 -34.37
C CYS A 11 35.14 17.05 -34.76
N VAL A 12 34.32 16.41 -35.61
CA VAL A 12 32.95 16.83 -35.82
C VAL A 12 32.14 16.46 -34.57
N GLY A 13 31.81 17.45 -33.78
CA GLY A 13 30.94 17.33 -32.62
C GLY A 13 29.50 17.07 -33.07
N MET A 14 29.08 15.79 -33.01
CA MET A 14 27.67 15.45 -33.02
C MET A 14 27.06 15.81 -31.66
N LEU A 15 26.41 16.98 -31.59
CA LEU A 15 25.47 17.25 -30.48
C LEU A 15 24.27 16.30 -30.61
N GLY A 16 24.38 15.17 -29.92
CA GLY A 16 23.23 14.32 -29.69
C GLY A 16 22.33 15.02 -28.65
N LEU A 17 21.20 15.57 -29.10
CA LEU A 17 20.09 15.91 -28.22
C LEU A 17 19.64 14.63 -27.56
N ILE A 18 20.02 14.43 -26.28
CA ILE A 18 19.40 13.47 -25.41
C ILE A 18 18.05 14.07 -25.05
N THR A 19 17.02 13.77 -25.83
CA THR A 19 15.65 13.93 -25.38
C THR A 19 15.47 12.95 -24.23
N ALA A 20 15.54 13.47 -23.00
CA ALA A 20 15.04 12.76 -21.83
C ALA A 20 13.53 12.58 -22.05
N GLY A 21 13.16 11.49 -22.71
CA GLY A 21 11.80 11.03 -22.75
C GLY A 21 11.41 10.73 -21.30
N CYS A 22 10.55 11.56 -20.72
CA CYS A 22 9.77 11.15 -19.57
C CYS A 22 9.04 9.89 -20.03
N TYR A 23 9.52 8.72 -19.61
CA TYR A 23 8.72 7.52 -19.65
C TYR A 23 7.58 7.76 -18.66
N ASP A 24 6.44 8.22 -19.17
CA ASP A 24 5.17 8.03 -18.51
C ASP A 24 5.05 6.52 -18.28
N MET A 25 5.35 6.08 -17.08
CA MET A 25 5.01 4.72 -16.69
C MET A 25 3.50 4.64 -16.84
N PRO A 26 2.98 3.71 -17.65
CA PRO A 26 1.54 3.57 -17.76
C PRO A 26 0.98 3.32 -16.37
N GLU A 27 0.10 4.21 -15.93
CA GLU A 27 -0.53 4.22 -14.61
C GLU A 27 -1.31 2.93 -14.34
N HIS A 28 -1.49 2.13 -15.38
CA HIS A 28 -2.12 0.82 -15.32
C HIS A 28 -1.27 -0.22 -16.06
N ALA A 29 -0.96 -1.32 -15.37
CA ALA A 29 -0.38 -2.48 -16.04
C ALA A 29 -1.34 -2.98 -17.11
N PRO A 30 -0.84 -3.43 -18.28
CA PRO A 30 -1.71 -3.99 -19.31
C PRO A 30 -2.51 -5.16 -18.75
N MET A 31 -3.83 -5.11 -18.92
CA MET A 31 -4.70 -6.24 -18.62
C MET A 31 -4.64 -7.25 -19.79
N VAL A 32 -4.36 -8.50 -19.48
CA VAL A 32 -4.53 -9.61 -20.41
C VAL A 32 -5.70 -10.46 -19.91
N ASN A 33 -6.71 -10.61 -20.72
CA ASN A 33 -7.95 -11.32 -20.39
C ASN A 33 -8.70 -10.77 -19.15
N GLY A 34 -8.58 -9.46 -18.88
CA GLY A 34 -9.25 -8.81 -17.74
C GLY A 34 -8.59 -9.08 -16.38
N VAL A 35 -7.44 -9.72 -16.33
CA VAL A 35 -6.68 -9.96 -15.10
C VAL A 35 -5.61 -8.88 -14.96
N ASP A 36 -5.65 -8.15 -13.85
CA ASP A 36 -4.58 -7.21 -13.51
C ASP A 36 -3.32 -7.99 -13.12
N PHE A 37 -2.16 -7.61 -13.67
CA PHE A 37 -0.88 -8.23 -13.35
C PHE A 37 -0.32 -7.78 -12.00
N ARG A 38 -0.89 -6.74 -11.41
CA ARG A 38 -0.44 -6.17 -10.13
C ARG A 38 -1.37 -6.59 -8.99
N PRO A 39 -0.81 -6.76 -7.79
CA PRO A 39 -1.65 -6.91 -6.62
C PRO A 39 -2.49 -5.65 -6.39
N GLY A 40 -3.72 -5.84 -5.96
CA GLY A 40 -4.67 -4.78 -5.61
C GLY A 40 -5.00 -4.78 -4.13
N LEU A 41 -5.44 -3.64 -3.61
CA LEU A 41 -5.88 -3.47 -2.23
C LEU A 41 -7.10 -2.56 -2.18
N SER A 42 -8.17 -3.00 -1.52
CA SER A 42 -9.34 -2.16 -1.24
C SER A 42 -9.81 -2.31 0.21
N ILE A 43 -10.62 -1.35 0.65
CA ILE A 43 -11.28 -1.37 1.96
C ILE A 43 -12.79 -1.38 1.73
N GLU A 44 -13.48 -2.29 2.42
CA GLU A 44 -14.93 -2.43 2.36
C GLU A 44 -15.54 -2.61 3.77
N PRO A 45 -16.73 -2.04 4.07
CA PRO A 45 -17.43 -1.03 3.28
C PRO A 45 -16.73 0.33 3.32
N THR A 46 -17.07 1.18 2.35
CA THR A 46 -16.68 2.60 2.38
C THR A 46 -17.97 3.42 2.38
N PRO A 47 -18.23 4.24 3.40
CA PRO A 47 -17.39 4.58 4.56
C PRO A 47 -17.24 3.45 5.59
N ILE A 48 -16.13 3.49 6.33
CA ILE A 48 -15.82 2.54 7.40
C ILE A 48 -16.67 2.87 8.62
N SER A 49 -17.39 1.90 9.14
CA SER A 49 -18.09 2.01 10.41
C SER A 49 -17.18 1.70 11.60
N PHE A 50 -17.49 2.26 12.75
CA PHE A 50 -16.79 1.93 13.99
C PHE A 50 -17.75 1.65 15.14
N ILE A 51 -17.26 0.92 16.12
CA ILE A 51 -17.96 0.65 17.37
C ILE A 51 -17.27 1.45 18.48
N ALA A 52 -18.06 2.15 19.27
CA ALA A 52 -17.63 2.70 20.54
C ALA A 52 -18.17 1.78 21.66
N PRO A 53 -17.38 0.80 22.16
CA PRO A 53 -17.84 -0.10 23.19
C PRO A 53 -18.33 0.69 24.41
N SER A 54 -19.56 0.43 24.85
CA SER A 54 -20.13 1.07 26.03
C SER A 54 -19.45 0.52 27.29
N GLY A 55 -19.26 1.40 28.29
CA GLY A 55 -18.72 1.01 29.60
C GLY A 55 -17.18 0.99 29.68
N VAL A 56 -16.47 1.34 28.64
CA VAL A 56 -15.01 1.57 28.69
C VAL A 56 -14.78 3.04 29.04
N PRO A 57 -14.31 3.38 30.27
CA PRO A 57 -14.05 4.75 30.62
C PRO A 57 -12.82 5.28 29.87
N CYS A 58 -13.00 6.33 29.10
CA CYS A 58 -11.90 7.03 28.46
C CYS A 58 -11.55 8.32 29.23
N PRO A 59 -10.27 8.58 29.50
CA PRO A 59 -9.84 9.82 30.13
C PRO A 59 -10.12 11.03 29.24
N LEU A 60 -10.28 12.20 29.85
CA LEU A 60 -10.37 13.50 29.17
C LEU A 60 -11.50 13.63 28.12
N GLY A 61 -12.61 12.92 28.31
CA GLY A 61 -13.76 13.01 27.40
C GLY A 61 -13.57 12.32 26.05
N GLY A 62 -12.55 11.46 25.92
CA GLY A 62 -12.37 10.59 24.76
C GLY A 62 -13.39 9.45 24.72
N PHE A 63 -13.34 8.68 23.64
CA PHE A 63 -14.17 7.47 23.47
C PHE A 63 -13.35 6.33 22.88
N PRO A 64 -13.72 5.07 23.16
CA PRO A 64 -13.05 3.92 22.55
C PRO A 64 -13.37 3.85 21.06
N PHE A 65 -12.35 3.57 20.25
CA PHE A 65 -12.50 3.55 18.80
C PHE A 65 -12.04 2.21 18.22
N VAL A 66 -13.00 1.44 17.76
CA VAL A 66 -12.79 0.12 17.16
C VAL A 66 -13.45 0.11 15.78
N PRO A 67 -12.72 0.49 14.71
CA PRO A 67 -13.25 0.41 13.35
C PRO A 67 -13.41 -1.06 12.92
N SER A 68 -14.39 -1.30 12.07
CA SER A 68 -14.65 -2.63 11.50
C SER A 68 -14.72 -2.50 9.99
N PHE A 69 -13.83 -3.21 9.30
CA PHE A 69 -13.74 -3.20 7.84
C PHE A 69 -13.08 -4.47 7.32
N HIS A 70 -13.27 -4.71 6.04
CA HIS A 70 -12.63 -5.76 5.29
C HIS A 70 -11.49 -5.17 4.47
N LEU A 71 -10.31 -5.76 4.59
CA LEU A 71 -9.19 -5.47 3.71
C LEU A 71 -9.17 -6.54 2.63
N VAL A 72 -9.53 -6.15 1.41
CA VAL A 72 -9.62 -7.05 0.27
C VAL A 72 -8.34 -6.96 -0.53
N VAL A 73 -7.61 -8.07 -0.64
CA VAL A 73 -6.32 -8.16 -1.32
C VAL A 73 -6.47 -9.04 -2.55
N THR A 74 -6.14 -8.51 -3.72
CA THR A 74 -6.10 -9.24 -4.99
C THR A 74 -4.65 -9.50 -5.36
N SER A 75 -4.33 -10.74 -5.70
CA SER A 75 -2.94 -11.17 -5.95
C SER A 75 -2.36 -10.71 -7.30
N GLY A 76 -3.20 -10.35 -8.27
CA GLY A 76 -2.76 -10.27 -9.65
C GLY A 76 -2.50 -11.68 -10.22
N VAL A 77 -1.51 -11.85 -11.08
CA VAL A 77 -1.23 -13.15 -11.72
C VAL A 77 -0.32 -14.08 -10.93
N GLN A 78 0.34 -13.59 -9.89
CA GLN A 78 1.32 -14.36 -9.10
C GLN A 78 0.82 -14.59 -7.68
N ASP A 79 1.27 -15.68 -7.09
CA ASP A 79 1.10 -15.92 -5.66
C ASP A 79 1.80 -14.81 -4.88
N ILE A 80 1.11 -14.29 -3.87
CA ILE A 80 1.65 -13.31 -2.93
C ILE A 80 1.39 -13.74 -1.49
N THR A 81 2.26 -13.33 -0.59
CA THR A 81 2.09 -13.54 0.84
C THR A 81 1.92 -12.20 1.54
N LEU A 82 0.83 -12.03 2.28
CA LEU A 82 0.61 -10.87 3.13
C LEU A 82 1.46 -11.00 4.40
N ASN A 83 2.47 -10.13 4.53
CA ASN A 83 3.43 -10.17 5.64
C ASN A 83 3.00 -9.30 6.82
N SER A 84 2.44 -8.13 6.55
CA SER A 84 1.87 -7.27 7.60
C SER A 84 0.86 -6.30 7.05
N VAL A 85 -0.02 -5.83 7.93
CA VAL A 85 -0.93 -4.72 7.67
C VAL A 85 -0.66 -3.64 8.70
N THR A 86 -0.40 -2.41 8.24
CA THR A 86 -0.29 -1.23 9.08
C THR A 86 -1.49 -0.35 8.85
N ILE A 87 -2.20 0.01 9.92
CA ILE A 87 -3.40 0.83 9.87
C ILE A 87 -3.12 2.13 10.61
N HIS A 88 -3.19 3.26 9.91
CA HIS A 88 -3.01 4.60 10.45
C HIS A 88 -4.32 5.35 10.51
N MET A 89 -4.57 6.04 11.60
CA MET A 89 -5.63 7.03 11.66
C MET A 89 -5.17 8.34 11.00
N ILE A 90 -6.07 8.92 10.20
CA ILE A 90 -5.87 10.23 9.58
C ILE A 90 -6.91 11.16 10.17
N ASP A 91 -6.44 12.18 10.86
CA ASP A 91 -7.29 13.29 11.30
C ASP A 91 -7.38 14.39 10.24
N GLY A 92 -8.24 15.39 10.48
CA GLY A 92 -8.43 16.52 9.56
C GLY A 92 -7.20 17.40 9.36
N SER A 93 -6.15 17.23 10.16
CA SER A 93 -4.88 17.98 10.05
C SER A 93 -3.85 17.28 9.15
N ASN A 94 -4.14 16.08 8.66
CA ASN A 94 -3.21 15.18 7.94
C ASN A 94 -1.92 14.83 8.75
N LEU A 95 -1.85 15.21 10.02
CA LEU A 95 -0.81 14.76 10.93
C LEU A 95 -1.14 13.32 11.30
N GLY A 96 -0.17 12.44 11.11
CA GLY A 96 -0.35 11.02 11.36
C GLY A 96 -0.79 10.75 12.81
N GLY A 97 -1.98 10.20 12.96
CA GLY A 97 -2.50 9.71 14.23
C GLY A 97 -1.82 8.39 14.65
N PRO A 98 -2.30 7.74 15.71
CA PRO A 98 -1.81 6.44 16.13
C PRO A 98 -1.95 5.41 15.02
N SER A 99 -1.04 4.44 15.03
CA SER A 99 -1.03 3.34 14.07
C SER A 99 -0.97 2.00 14.78
N ILE A 100 -1.56 0.99 14.16
CA ILE A 100 -1.51 -0.40 14.58
C ILE A 100 -0.85 -1.22 13.47
N VAL A 101 0.09 -2.08 13.86
CA VAL A 101 0.72 -3.05 12.96
C VAL A 101 0.25 -4.44 13.32
N ILE A 102 -0.32 -5.15 12.36
CA ILE A 102 -0.73 -6.54 12.50
C ILE A 102 0.29 -7.38 11.71
N PRO A 103 1.19 -8.09 12.39
CA PRO A 103 2.23 -8.88 11.74
C PRO A 103 1.68 -10.21 11.19
N GLN A 104 2.44 -10.85 10.29
CA GLN A 104 2.07 -12.11 9.66
C GLN A 104 1.65 -13.22 10.64
N PRO A 105 2.32 -13.47 11.76
CA PRO A 105 1.89 -14.52 12.68
C PRO A 105 0.48 -14.29 13.24
N GLU A 106 0.15 -13.03 13.52
CA GLU A 106 -1.19 -12.67 13.99
C GLU A 106 -2.24 -12.82 12.89
N LEU A 107 -1.91 -12.38 11.67
CA LEU A 107 -2.77 -12.59 10.50
C LEU A 107 -3.01 -14.09 10.24
N ALA A 108 -1.95 -14.91 10.32
CA ALA A 108 -2.05 -16.36 10.14
C ALA A 108 -2.90 -17.01 11.23
N THR A 109 -2.77 -16.58 12.48
CA THR A 109 -3.58 -17.08 13.58
C THR A 109 -5.07 -16.76 13.40
N ARG A 110 -5.38 -15.53 12.93
CA ARG A 110 -6.77 -15.08 12.75
C ARG A 110 -7.43 -15.67 11.49
N PHE A 111 -6.67 -15.81 10.41
CA PHE A 111 -7.21 -16.12 9.08
C PHE A 111 -6.72 -17.46 8.50
N GLY A 112 -5.91 -18.20 9.23
CA GLY A 112 -5.36 -19.52 8.85
C GLY A 112 -4.13 -19.39 7.96
N SER A 113 -4.23 -18.77 6.79
CA SER A 113 -3.11 -18.57 5.88
C SER A 113 -3.00 -17.09 5.49
N THR A 114 -1.82 -16.64 5.13
CA THR A 114 -1.60 -15.31 4.53
C THR A 114 -1.20 -15.39 3.05
N LEU A 115 -1.15 -16.59 2.50
CA LEU A 115 -0.93 -16.83 1.07
C LEU A 115 -2.21 -16.49 0.29
N ILE A 116 -2.05 -15.77 -0.79
CA ILE A 116 -3.10 -15.42 -1.75
C ILE A 116 -2.64 -15.93 -3.10
N VAL A 117 -3.34 -16.92 -3.62
CA VAL A 117 -2.98 -17.60 -4.87
C VAL A 117 -3.17 -16.64 -6.05
N GLY A 118 -2.32 -16.77 -7.06
CA GLY A 118 -2.38 -15.96 -8.27
C GLY A 118 -3.76 -15.99 -8.93
N GLY A 119 -4.24 -14.83 -9.35
CA GLY A 119 -5.56 -14.66 -9.94
C GLY A 119 -6.72 -14.69 -8.95
N THR A 120 -6.45 -14.73 -7.63
CA THR A 120 -7.50 -14.78 -6.61
C THR A 120 -7.55 -13.53 -5.76
N THR A 121 -8.66 -13.35 -5.07
CA THR A 121 -8.90 -12.29 -4.10
C THR A 121 -9.12 -12.91 -2.73
N ARG A 122 -8.60 -12.28 -1.69
CA ARG A 122 -8.79 -12.70 -0.31
C ARG A 122 -9.23 -11.55 0.57
N ASP A 123 -10.16 -11.84 1.45
CA ASP A 123 -10.77 -10.91 2.38
C ASP A 123 -10.21 -11.14 3.81
N PHE A 124 -9.84 -10.04 4.46
CA PHE A 124 -9.36 -10.01 5.85
C PHE A 124 -10.25 -9.08 6.67
N ALA A 125 -11.18 -9.65 7.43
CA ALA A 125 -12.06 -8.89 8.33
C ALA A 125 -11.25 -8.34 9.51
N LEU A 126 -10.99 -7.05 9.55
CA LEU A 126 -10.15 -6.40 10.54
C LEU A 126 -10.99 -5.57 11.51
N ARG A 127 -10.63 -5.66 12.78
CA ARG A 127 -11.23 -4.88 13.87
C ARG A 127 -10.12 -4.42 14.82
N PRO A 128 -9.24 -3.47 14.38
CA PRO A 128 -8.17 -2.97 15.23
C PRO A 128 -8.74 -2.13 16.36
N ASP A 129 -8.19 -2.30 17.56
CA ASP A 129 -8.56 -1.51 18.73
C ASP A 129 -7.53 -0.39 18.94
N PHE A 130 -7.93 0.84 18.65
CA PHE A 130 -7.09 2.02 18.84
C PHE A 130 -7.14 2.58 20.27
N GLY A 131 -7.91 1.94 21.15
CA GLY A 131 -8.13 2.45 22.48
C GLY A 131 -8.94 3.75 22.51
N CYS A 132 -8.63 4.61 23.46
CA CYS A 132 -9.33 5.88 23.63
C CYS A 132 -8.76 6.97 22.72
N ILE A 133 -9.63 7.58 21.93
CA ILE A 133 -9.29 8.71 21.05
C ILE A 133 -10.14 9.94 21.42
N ALA A 134 -9.61 11.13 21.18
CA ALA A 134 -10.30 12.38 21.51
C ALA A 134 -11.25 12.84 20.39
N ARG A 135 -11.03 12.43 19.15
CA ARG A 135 -11.83 12.82 17.97
C ARG A 135 -11.93 11.67 17.00
N VAL A 136 -13.07 11.57 16.30
CA VAL A 136 -13.23 10.61 15.21
C VAL A 136 -12.27 10.98 14.07
N PRO A 137 -11.46 10.04 13.58
CA PRO A 137 -10.61 10.29 12.41
C PRO A 137 -11.46 10.51 11.17
N THR A 138 -10.93 11.24 10.20
CA THR A 138 -11.62 11.45 8.91
C THR A 138 -11.46 10.24 7.98
N ALA A 139 -10.37 9.50 8.15
CA ALA A 139 -10.07 8.31 7.34
C ALA A 139 -9.14 7.34 8.08
N LEU A 140 -9.10 6.11 7.60
CA LEU A 140 -8.06 5.13 7.90
C LEU A 140 -7.24 4.90 6.63
N ARG A 141 -5.91 4.87 6.78
CA ARG A 141 -4.98 4.45 5.74
C ARG A 141 -4.42 3.09 6.10
N SER A 142 -4.67 2.11 5.26
CA SER A 142 -4.11 0.76 5.41
C SER A 142 -2.98 0.55 4.41
N SER A 143 -1.83 0.10 4.91
CA SER A 143 -0.67 -0.28 4.11
C SER A 143 -0.44 -1.79 4.27
N ALA A 144 -0.45 -2.53 3.18
CA ALA A 144 -0.17 -3.96 3.17
C ALA A 144 1.25 -4.19 2.64
N LEU A 145 2.10 -4.86 3.41
CA LEU A 145 3.38 -5.37 2.97
C LEU A 145 3.18 -6.78 2.45
N LEU A 146 3.45 -6.96 1.16
CA LEU A 146 3.29 -8.22 0.44
C LEU A 146 4.66 -8.71 -0.04
N PHE A 147 4.83 -10.02 -0.13
CA PHE A 147 5.97 -10.64 -0.80
C PHE A 147 5.46 -11.48 -1.97
N ASP A 148 6.10 -11.34 -3.13
CA ASP A 148 5.84 -12.24 -4.25
C ASP A 148 6.49 -13.61 -4.03
N SER A 149 6.25 -14.56 -4.95
CA SER A 149 6.81 -15.92 -4.89
C SER A 149 8.35 -15.97 -4.94
N ARG A 150 9.01 -14.87 -5.30
CA ARG A 150 10.46 -14.73 -5.31
C ARG A 150 10.99 -14.04 -4.06
N GLY A 151 10.12 -13.65 -3.13
CA GLY A 151 10.47 -12.92 -1.91
C GLY A 151 10.70 -11.42 -2.13
N VAL A 152 10.25 -10.84 -3.26
CA VAL A 152 10.38 -9.40 -3.51
C VAL A 152 9.25 -8.67 -2.76
N PRO A 153 9.60 -7.70 -1.88
CA PRO A 153 8.61 -6.96 -1.13
C PRO A 153 7.90 -5.91 -2.00
N GLN A 154 6.59 -5.76 -1.76
CA GLN A 154 5.77 -4.70 -2.32
C GLN A 154 4.91 -4.12 -1.21
N THR A 155 4.77 -2.80 -1.19
CA THR A 155 3.84 -2.11 -0.28
C THR A 155 2.73 -1.47 -1.07
N ILE A 156 1.51 -1.83 -0.76
CA ILE A 156 0.31 -1.23 -1.35
C ILE A 156 -0.43 -0.47 -0.27
N VAL A 157 -0.97 0.69 -0.63
CA VAL A 157 -1.66 1.58 0.30
C VAL A 157 -3.06 1.87 -0.21
N VAL A 158 -4.02 1.84 0.70
CA VAL A 158 -5.41 2.23 0.43
C VAL A 158 -5.91 3.12 1.57
N GLN A 159 -6.87 3.98 1.28
CA GLN A 159 -7.49 4.84 2.27
C GLN A 159 -9.01 4.72 2.19
N GLY A 160 -9.66 4.53 3.35
CA GLY A 160 -11.11 4.54 3.50
C GLY A 160 -11.56 5.69 4.40
N ARG A 161 -12.68 6.34 4.06
CA ARG A 161 -13.31 7.35 4.92
C ARG A 161 -13.97 6.68 6.12
N VAL A 162 -13.98 7.36 7.27
CA VAL A 162 -14.69 6.93 8.48
C VAL A 162 -15.98 7.75 8.62
N GLN A 163 -17.03 7.07 9.08
CA GLN A 163 -18.35 7.70 9.32
C GLN A 163 -18.88 7.29 10.69
#